data_9929fcb67f027a26418f133e41e683ba
#
_entry.id   9929fcb67f027a26418f133e41e683ba
#
_cell.length_a   1.000
_cell.length_b   1.000
_cell.length_c   1.000
_cell.angle_alpha   90.00
_cell.angle_beta   90.00
_cell.angle_gamma   90.00
#
_symmetry.space_group_name_H-M   'P 1'
#
loop_
_entity.id
_entity.type
_entity.pdbx_description
1 polymer ?
#
loop_
_entity_poly.entity_id
_entity_poly.type
_entity_poly.pdbx_seq_one_letter_code
_entity_poly.pdbx_strand_id
1 'polypeptide(L)'
;AENYGLKVISPLPTVVPLQQQAKDWSIVEGWAVGNYSDRQEYEVIRQRVEQLRGSMSHLQKPIVAEPIENLWAYSRISNTLVLPCLQAGAYERSTELTEFLEDALKDCRGSPQVMASLATQPSLEWRRQVEAMGEIIGQPTINMTTGDPCQIRSQMYRALAAGVQGMYFRSRSPLDTESNEDRARANMLQWIHAELDLISPWLNTSRGSRHQVQANDSNWDATLWESPKSQLIVVQPSGPNSHLSFASSNTPNNKQPLKLTWQQSSPSAQVMRFTQWKLETLPQRRIGGVVEVQIDNPHTIEFLISTSEPQVLSYFNQRFEVLGAGYAFAVANVAQMRLAAAQEIVAARWQVVSNNRLTEDMLAIQRAGRDMEQAYLLLGSNTPGAMAYILRALEASQLVIHNAWSVARADVPSPQSAPWLLASSSVPLHWYLGRKIGNNSWSDLALAGGAMENLEVMLTAGWKQDRRLEDQVDVLTEVVSLAPEGPGNALRIVARGKEREISGGYAGSSLRIRSGALNVTAGQVIRIEGRVKVQAGCSKPQSGLLVYESMEGPALGQLLKAPQNVWLPLRIYRVVERSGPLEIMLEMRGEGDVLIDDLTVAAANFAPLDPSGIPTAVQTVP
;
A
#
# COMPACT_ATOMS: atom_id res chain seq x y z
N ALA A 1 5.28 29.14 -5.18
CA ALA A 1 4.66 28.82 -3.89
C ALA A 1 3.97 30.05 -3.30
N GLU A 2 4.69 31.17 -3.16
CA GLU A 2 4.16 32.39 -2.52
C GLU A 2 2.89 32.94 -3.19
N ASN A 3 2.84 32.95 -4.52
CA ASN A 3 1.68 33.41 -5.31
C ASN A 3 0.41 32.56 -5.09
N TYR A 4 0.54 31.36 -4.55
CA TYR A 4 -0.56 30.44 -4.27
C TYR A 4 -0.80 30.23 -2.77
N GLY A 5 -0.13 31.00 -1.90
CA GLY A 5 -0.21 30.80 -0.44
C GLY A 5 0.38 29.48 0.05
N LEU A 6 1.18 28.81 -0.77
CA LEU A 6 1.78 27.53 -0.42
C LEU A 6 3.01 27.71 0.47
N LYS A 7 3.15 26.86 1.44
CA LYS A 7 4.31 26.76 2.34
C LYS A 7 5.21 25.61 1.90
N VAL A 8 6.50 25.73 2.17
CA VAL A 8 7.53 24.79 1.70
C VAL A 8 8.25 24.15 2.89
N ILE A 9 8.42 22.83 2.84
CA ILE A 9 9.40 22.13 3.66
C ILE A 9 10.65 21.99 2.80
N SER A 10 11.75 22.61 3.23
CA SER A 10 12.99 22.65 2.45
C SER A 10 14.04 21.72 3.04
N PRO A 11 14.86 21.07 2.21
CA PRO A 11 16.06 20.39 2.70
C PRO A 11 16.92 21.35 3.52
N LEU A 12 17.58 20.81 4.53
CA LEU A 12 18.49 21.58 5.34
C LEU A 12 19.65 22.09 4.49
N PRO A 13 19.94 23.40 4.50
CA PRO A 13 21.06 23.94 3.76
C PRO A 13 22.39 23.35 4.29
N THR A 14 23.25 22.90 3.39
CA THR A 14 24.57 22.33 3.71
C THR A 14 25.56 23.38 4.25
N VAL A 15 25.35 24.62 3.86
CA VAL A 15 26.08 25.79 4.37
C VAL A 15 25.02 26.80 4.78
N VAL A 16 25.02 27.20 6.04
CA VAL A 16 24.12 28.25 6.54
C VAL A 16 24.67 29.61 6.09
N PRO A 17 24.14 30.24 5.02
CA PRO A 17 24.52 31.60 4.66
C PRO A 17 23.85 32.52 5.65
N LEU A 18 24.59 32.96 6.64
CA LEU A 18 24.09 33.44 7.91
C LEU A 18 23.44 34.82 7.89
N GLN A 19 23.46 35.61 6.83
CA GLN A 19 22.99 37.00 6.90
C GLN A 19 22.28 37.61 5.69
N GLN A 20 22.36 37.06 4.51
CA GLN A 20 21.85 37.75 3.31
C GLN A 20 20.48 37.32 2.76
N GLN A 21 19.88 36.24 3.27
CA GLN A 21 18.69 35.61 2.66
C GLN A 21 17.45 35.49 3.55
N ALA A 22 17.31 36.30 4.59
CA ALA A 22 16.15 36.20 5.50
C ALA A 22 14.78 36.36 4.82
N LYS A 23 14.71 37.06 3.68
CA LYS A 23 13.48 37.21 2.88
C LYS A 23 13.09 35.93 2.15
N ASP A 24 14.07 35.16 1.65
CA ASP A 24 13.82 33.95 0.86
C ASP A 24 13.31 32.77 1.68
N TRP A 25 13.47 32.85 3.00
CA TRP A 25 13.03 31.80 3.94
C TRP A 25 11.62 32.02 4.52
N SER A 26 10.95 33.10 4.16
CA SER A 26 9.59 33.42 4.66
C SER A 26 8.56 32.35 4.29
N ILE A 27 8.71 31.72 3.13
CA ILE A 27 7.83 30.64 2.64
C ILE A 27 8.18 29.28 3.23
N VAL A 28 9.33 29.12 3.88
CA VAL A 28 9.75 27.85 4.48
C VAL A 28 9.07 27.69 5.83
N GLU A 29 8.29 26.64 5.99
CA GLU A 29 7.61 26.27 7.23
C GLU A 29 8.37 25.26 8.06
N GLY A 30 9.29 24.50 7.47
CA GLY A 30 10.07 23.50 8.16
C GLY A 30 11.31 23.05 7.41
N TRP A 31 12.26 22.48 8.13
CA TRP A 31 13.47 21.89 7.58
C TRP A 31 13.35 20.37 7.48
N ALA A 32 13.50 19.82 6.29
CA ALA A 32 13.61 18.40 6.09
C ALA A 32 15.02 17.93 6.46
N VAL A 33 15.10 17.02 7.42
CA VAL A 33 16.36 16.39 7.83
C VAL A 33 16.29 14.89 7.57
N GLY A 34 17.16 14.40 6.69
CA GLY A 34 17.27 12.98 6.41
C GLY A 34 16.04 12.39 5.72
N ASN A 35 16.05 12.39 4.39
CA ASN A 35 15.11 11.59 3.62
C ASN A 35 15.64 10.15 3.59
N TYR A 36 14.81 9.18 4.03
CA TYR A 36 15.19 7.76 4.11
C TYR A 36 16.44 7.50 4.96
N SER A 37 16.64 8.30 6.01
CA SER A 37 17.78 8.14 6.88
C SER A 37 17.71 6.86 7.71
N ASP A 38 18.82 6.17 7.78
CA ASP A 38 19.02 5.00 8.60
C ASP A 38 19.58 5.34 10.00
N ARG A 39 19.90 4.32 10.74
CA ARG A 39 20.49 4.46 12.08
C ARG A 39 21.89 5.06 12.06
N GLN A 40 22.69 4.79 11.03
CA GLN A 40 24.07 5.26 10.96
C GLN A 40 24.15 6.77 10.74
N GLU A 41 23.16 7.34 10.05
CA GLU A 41 23.06 8.78 9.80
C GLU A 41 22.54 9.57 11.00
N TYR A 42 21.93 8.89 12.00
CA TYR A 42 21.28 9.54 13.12
C TYR A 42 22.16 10.56 13.86
N GLU A 43 23.41 10.20 14.21
CA GLU A 43 24.29 11.08 14.95
C GLU A 43 24.67 12.35 14.15
N VAL A 44 24.88 12.22 12.87
CA VAL A 44 25.17 13.35 11.96
C VAL A 44 23.95 14.27 11.88
N ILE A 45 22.76 13.71 11.76
CA ILE A 45 21.50 14.45 11.68
C ILE A 45 21.23 15.13 13.03
N ARG A 46 21.42 14.45 14.15
CA ARG A 46 21.25 14.99 15.49
C ARG A 46 22.12 16.23 15.71
N GLN A 47 23.40 16.14 15.37
CA GLN A 47 24.33 17.27 15.48
C GLN A 47 23.88 18.47 14.63
N ARG A 48 23.41 18.24 13.41
CA ARG A 48 22.87 19.31 12.55
C ARG A 48 21.62 19.97 13.13
N VAL A 49 20.71 19.16 13.69
CA VAL A 49 19.50 19.68 14.36
C VAL A 49 19.89 20.52 15.59
N GLU A 50 20.85 20.10 16.39
CA GLU A 50 21.36 20.86 17.54
C GLU A 50 21.97 22.20 17.12
N GLN A 51 22.76 22.20 16.05
CA GLN A 51 23.33 23.43 15.46
C GLN A 51 22.23 24.39 15.00
N LEU A 52 21.16 23.91 14.39
CA LEU A 52 20.03 24.73 13.98
C LEU A 52 19.27 25.33 15.19
N ARG A 53 19.05 24.53 16.22
CA ARG A 53 18.37 24.99 17.44
C ARG A 53 19.19 26.06 18.17
N GLY A 54 20.51 26.02 18.04
CA GLY A 54 21.42 27.06 18.56
C GLY A 54 21.60 28.27 17.64
N SER A 55 21.01 28.24 16.44
CA SER A 55 21.17 29.31 15.46
C SER A 55 20.16 30.46 15.65
N MET A 56 20.19 31.47 14.77
CA MET A 56 19.32 32.64 14.82
C MET A 56 17.83 32.27 14.78
N SER A 57 16.98 33.02 15.45
CA SER A 57 15.55 32.74 15.61
C SER A 57 14.78 32.54 14.30
N HIS A 58 15.16 33.21 13.21
CA HIS A 58 14.53 33.05 11.90
C HIS A 58 14.84 31.72 11.21
N LEU A 59 15.85 30.99 11.66
CA LEU A 59 16.21 29.65 11.20
C LEU A 59 15.59 28.54 12.09
N GLN A 60 15.02 28.91 13.24
CA GLN A 60 14.35 27.99 14.16
C GLN A 60 12.98 27.57 13.64
N LYS A 61 12.95 26.85 12.51
CA LYS A 61 11.74 26.27 11.93
C LYS A 61 11.54 24.85 12.45
N PRO A 62 10.29 24.32 12.40
CA PRO A 62 10.03 22.92 12.72
C PRO A 62 10.92 21.97 11.92
N ILE A 63 11.43 20.96 12.60
CA ILE A 63 12.23 19.90 12.00
C ILE A 63 11.30 18.77 11.56
N VAL A 64 11.39 18.39 10.30
CA VAL A 64 10.67 17.27 9.69
C VAL A 64 11.67 16.17 9.36
N ALA A 65 11.51 14.99 9.95
CA ALA A 65 12.38 13.83 9.68
C ALA A 65 11.58 12.70 9.05
N GLU A 66 12.18 12.00 8.09
CA GLU A 66 11.62 10.82 7.43
C GLU A 66 12.61 9.64 7.52
N PRO A 67 12.77 9.01 8.69
CA PRO A 67 13.65 7.88 8.86
C PRO A 67 12.99 6.60 8.36
N ILE A 68 13.81 5.64 7.90
CA ILE A 68 13.37 4.28 7.59
C ILE A 68 13.58 3.32 8.76
N GLU A 69 14.44 3.69 9.72
CA GLU A 69 14.79 2.92 10.90
C GLU A 69 14.88 3.85 12.13
N ASN A 70 14.87 3.27 13.33
CA ASN A 70 15.09 3.97 14.60
C ASN A 70 14.12 5.15 14.87
N LEU A 71 12.83 4.94 14.58
CA LEU A 71 11.76 5.94 14.73
C LEU A 71 11.78 6.60 16.12
N TRP A 72 12.07 5.82 17.15
CA TRP A 72 12.12 6.31 18.53
C TRP A 72 13.19 7.42 18.73
N ALA A 73 14.40 7.24 18.21
CA ALA A 73 15.45 8.25 18.34
C ALA A 73 15.13 9.50 17.51
N TYR A 74 14.69 9.32 16.26
CA TYR A 74 14.30 10.43 15.39
C TYR A 74 13.11 11.23 15.95
N SER A 75 12.17 10.57 16.64
CA SER A 75 11.03 11.26 17.26
C SER A 75 11.43 12.30 18.31
N ARG A 76 12.61 12.18 18.91
CA ARG A 76 13.12 13.09 19.94
C ARG A 76 13.81 14.33 19.38
N ILE A 77 14.28 14.25 18.15
CA ILE A 77 14.98 15.37 17.50
C ILE A 77 14.12 16.12 16.50
N SER A 78 12.99 15.55 16.07
CA SER A 78 12.06 16.14 15.09
C SER A 78 10.80 16.71 15.75
N ASN A 79 10.23 17.75 15.14
CA ASN A 79 8.91 18.28 15.50
C ASN A 79 7.80 17.51 14.78
N THR A 80 8.10 17.07 13.54
CA THR A 80 7.22 16.24 12.72
C THR A 80 8.02 15.04 12.25
N LEU A 81 7.47 13.86 12.48
CA LEU A 81 8.03 12.62 11.98
C LEU A 81 7.14 12.09 10.86
N VAL A 82 7.73 11.84 9.70
CA VAL A 82 7.05 11.22 8.57
C VAL A 82 7.40 9.74 8.58
N LEU A 83 6.37 8.89 8.73
CA LEU A 83 6.54 7.45 8.68
C LEU A 83 6.98 7.00 7.28
N PRO A 84 7.70 5.88 7.17
CA PRO A 84 8.16 5.35 5.88
C PRO A 84 7.04 5.24 4.87
N CYS A 85 7.37 5.47 3.60
CA CYS A 85 6.39 5.50 2.53
C CYS A 85 5.68 4.15 2.37
N LEU A 86 4.36 4.18 2.46
CA LEU A 86 3.50 3.03 2.23
C LEU A 86 3.37 2.81 0.72
N GLN A 87 3.90 1.71 0.23
CA GLN A 87 3.82 1.34 -1.17
C GLN A 87 2.58 0.50 -1.45
N ALA A 88 2.01 0.68 -2.63
CA ALA A 88 0.93 -0.16 -3.11
C ALA A 88 1.39 -1.63 -3.17
N GLY A 89 0.54 -2.56 -2.74
CA GLY A 89 0.81 -3.99 -2.76
C GLY A 89 1.76 -4.51 -1.66
N ALA A 90 2.30 -3.64 -0.80
CA ALA A 90 3.18 -4.06 0.30
C ALA A 90 2.48 -4.90 1.37
N TYR A 91 1.17 -4.79 1.49
CA TYR A 91 0.36 -5.49 2.48
C TYR A 91 -0.76 -6.28 1.83
N GLU A 92 -0.91 -7.55 2.19
CA GLU A 92 -2.00 -8.39 1.70
C GLU A 92 -3.34 -8.03 2.34
N ARG A 93 -3.30 -7.57 3.59
CA ARG A 93 -4.48 -7.14 4.35
C ARG A 93 -4.31 -5.69 4.79
N SER A 94 -5.36 -4.95 4.74
CA SER A 94 -5.35 -3.57 5.23
C SER A 94 -5.15 -3.47 6.75
N THR A 95 -5.52 -4.51 7.52
CA THR A 95 -5.25 -4.64 8.95
C THR A 95 -3.76 -4.65 9.27
N GLU A 96 -2.93 -5.30 8.44
CA GLU A 96 -1.47 -5.32 8.62
C GLU A 96 -0.86 -3.91 8.54
N LEU A 97 -1.41 -3.06 7.68
CA LEU A 97 -1.03 -1.65 7.61
C LEU A 97 -1.42 -0.91 8.89
N THR A 98 -2.63 -1.13 9.41
CA THR A 98 -3.08 -0.51 10.66
C THR A 98 -2.18 -0.93 11.82
N GLU A 99 -1.90 -2.22 11.97
CA GLU A 99 -1.00 -2.76 13.00
C GLU A 99 0.41 -2.16 12.90
N PHE A 100 0.95 -2.05 11.68
CA PHE A 100 2.24 -1.40 11.45
C PHE A 100 2.23 0.06 11.91
N LEU A 101 1.21 0.82 11.54
CA LEU A 101 1.11 2.23 11.89
C LEU A 101 0.92 2.43 13.39
N GLU A 102 0.10 1.60 14.05
CA GLU A 102 -0.10 1.65 15.49
C GLU A 102 1.18 1.32 16.26
N ASP A 103 1.95 0.35 15.80
CA ASP A 103 3.24 0.01 16.41
C ASP A 103 4.27 1.12 16.19
N ALA A 104 4.38 1.64 14.97
CA ALA A 104 5.25 2.77 14.66
C ALA A 104 4.91 4.02 15.48
N LEU A 105 3.62 4.29 15.72
CA LEU A 105 3.19 5.43 16.54
C LEU A 105 3.60 5.30 18.01
N LYS A 106 3.73 4.09 18.56
CA LYS A 106 4.27 3.89 19.91
C LYS A 106 5.72 4.34 20.00
N ASP A 107 6.50 4.09 18.96
CA ASP A 107 7.90 4.51 18.86
C ASP A 107 8.05 6.01 18.61
N CYS A 108 7.03 6.65 18.05
CA CYS A 108 7.03 8.06 17.71
C CYS A 108 6.57 9.00 18.84
N ARG A 109 6.38 8.52 20.06
CA ARG A 109 5.83 9.31 21.19
C ARG A 109 6.62 10.58 21.57
N GLY A 110 7.87 10.68 21.15
CA GLY A 110 8.69 11.87 21.34
C GLY A 110 8.39 13.01 20.37
N SER A 111 7.74 12.75 19.24
CA SER A 111 7.39 13.75 18.24
C SER A 111 6.01 14.35 18.50
N PRO A 112 5.87 15.70 18.47
CA PRO A 112 4.56 16.35 18.61
C PRO A 112 3.59 16.01 17.49
N GLN A 113 4.09 15.69 16.29
CA GLN A 113 3.28 15.39 15.11
C GLN A 113 3.86 14.20 14.35
N VAL A 114 2.99 13.27 13.96
CA VAL A 114 3.35 12.13 13.12
C VAL A 114 2.48 12.13 11.87
N MET A 115 3.14 12.02 10.71
CA MET A 115 2.51 11.97 9.39
C MET A 115 2.77 10.59 8.74
N ALA A 116 1.84 10.11 7.93
CA ALA A 116 2.08 8.97 7.06
C ALA A 116 2.48 9.44 5.66
N SER A 117 3.49 8.82 5.07
CA SER A 117 3.86 9.03 3.68
C SER A 117 3.12 8.03 2.80
N LEU A 118 2.43 8.53 1.76
CA LEU A 118 1.68 7.73 0.79
C LEU A 118 2.25 7.96 -0.61
N ALA A 119 2.67 6.88 -1.27
CA ALA A 119 3.13 6.97 -2.65
C ALA A 119 1.94 7.13 -3.60
N THR A 120 1.95 8.16 -4.42
CA THR A 120 0.94 8.38 -5.47
C THR A 120 1.28 7.62 -6.75
N GLN A 121 2.48 7.07 -6.84
CA GLN A 121 2.99 6.29 -7.95
C GLN A 121 3.63 5.01 -7.42
N PRO A 122 3.56 3.91 -8.16
CA PRO A 122 4.29 2.69 -7.82
C PRO A 122 5.81 2.92 -7.75
N SER A 123 6.54 2.01 -7.10
CA SER A 123 8.00 2.08 -7.04
C SER A 123 8.62 2.02 -8.45
N LEU A 124 9.83 2.57 -8.60
CA LEU A 124 10.52 2.55 -9.89
C LEU A 124 10.84 1.12 -10.33
N GLU A 125 11.24 0.29 -9.37
CA GLU A 125 11.56 -1.11 -9.57
C GLU A 125 10.33 -1.90 -10.07
N TRP A 126 9.17 -1.66 -9.46
CA TRP A 126 7.92 -2.26 -9.93
C TRP A 126 7.59 -1.84 -11.37
N ARG A 127 7.74 -0.55 -11.64
CA ARG A 127 7.44 0.02 -12.97
C ARG A 127 8.33 -0.60 -14.04
N ARG A 128 9.64 -0.68 -13.79
CA ARG A 128 10.59 -1.33 -14.70
C ARG A 128 10.22 -2.78 -14.97
N GLN A 129 9.92 -3.55 -13.94
CA GLN A 129 9.53 -4.95 -14.07
C GLN A 129 8.25 -5.14 -14.89
N VAL A 130 7.25 -4.28 -14.70
CA VAL A 130 6.00 -4.32 -15.46
C VAL A 130 6.22 -3.91 -16.92
N GLU A 131 7.04 -2.89 -17.18
CA GLU A 131 7.43 -2.46 -18.52
C GLU A 131 8.18 -3.58 -19.25
N ALA A 132 9.19 -4.19 -18.62
CA ALA A 132 9.93 -5.31 -19.19
C ALA A 132 9.05 -6.54 -19.45
N MET A 133 8.07 -6.81 -18.61
CA MET A 133 7.07 -7.85 -18.85
C MET A 133 6.18 -7.52 -20.06
N GLY A 134 5.77 -6.26 -20.20
CA GLY A 134 5.02 -5.78 -21.35
C GLY A 134 5.79 -6.00 -22.66
N GLU A 135 7.08 -5.72 -22.68
CA GLU A 135 7.95 -5.98 -23.85
C GLU A 135 8.01 -7.47 -24.21
N ILE A 136 8.15 -8.36 -23.23
CA ILE A 136 8.15 -9.83 -23.46
C ILE A 136 6.85 -10.31 -24.12
N ILE A 137 5.70 -9.72 -23.75
CA ILE A 137 4.41 -10.11 -24.33
C ILE A 137 4.06 -9.32 -25.60
N GLY A 138 4.93 -8.41 -26.04
CA GLY A 138 4.68 -7.56 -27.21
C GLY A 138 3.65 -6.45 -26.98
N GLN A 139 3.41 -6.07 -25.74
CA GLN A 139 2.53 -4.95 -25.35
C GLN A 139 3.33 -3.91 -24.55
N PRO A 140 4.14 -3.07 -25.21
CA PRO A 140 5.06 -2.16 -24.52
C PRO A 140 4.39 -1.01 -23.75
N THR A 141 3.11 -0.75 -23.97
CA THR A 141 2.39 0.35 -23.33
C THR A 141 1.24 -0.16 -22.48
N ILE A 142 1.57 -0.65 -21.31
CA ILE A 142 0.58 -0.74 -20.25
C ILE A 142 0.63 0.61 -19.53
N ASN A 143 -0.45 1.42 -19.64
CA ASN A 143 -0.58 2.72 -18.97
C ASN A 143 -0.66 2.53 -17.44
N MET A 144 0.48 2.28 -16.76
CA MET A 144 0.51 1.77 -15.39
C MET A 144 1.24 2.66 -14.39
N THR A 145 1.38 3.90 -14.68
CA THR A 145 2.25 4.78 -13.89
C THR A 145 1.58 5.46 -12.72
N THR A 146 0.27 5.24 -12.53
CA THR A 146 -0.45 5.77 -11.36
C THR A 146 -0.71 4.67 -10.34
N GLY A 147 -0.55 5.01 -9.05
CA GLY A 147 -1.05 4.17 -7.97
C GLY A 147 -2.58 3.99 -8.08
N ASP A 148 -3.10 2.88 -7.59
CA ASP A 148 -4.54 2.63 -7.54
C ASP A 148 -5.23 3.66 -6.65
N PRO A 149 -6.13 4.52 -7.17
CA PRO A 149 -6.77 5.59 -6.40
C PRO A 149 -7.56 5.07 -5.20
N CYS A 150 -8.26 3.96 -5.35
CA CYS A 150 -9.05 3.37 -4.28
C CYS A 150 -8.15 2.79 -3.18
N GLN A 151 -7.01 2.24 -3.55
CA GLN A 151 -6.03 1.72 -2.61
C GLN A 151 -5.37 2.85 -1.80
N ILE A 152 -4.94 3.93 -2.46
CA ILE A 152 -4.34 5.10 -1.80
C ILE A 152 -5.36 5.74 -0.85
N ARG A 153 -6.62 5.87 -1.27
CA ARG A 153 -7.71 6.36 -0.42
C ARG A 153 -7.91 5.46 0.81
N SER A 154 -7.92 4.14 0.65
CA SER A 154 -8.02 3.18 1.75
C SER A 154 -6.84 3.29 2.71
N GLN A 155 -5.61 3.36 2.20
CA GLN A 155 -4.41 3.52 3.02
C GLN A 155 -4.44 4.81 3.84
N MET A 156 -4.92 5.91 3.25
CA MET A 156 -5.09 7.18 3.96
C MET A 156 -6.04 7.04 5.16
N TYR A 157 -7.23 6.47 4.96
CA TYR A 157 -8.20 6.32 6.06
C TYR A 157 -7.70 5.33 7.11
N ARG A 158 -6.93 4.30 6.73
CA ARG A 158 -6.25 3.42 7.68
C ARG A 158 -5.22 4.17 8.52
N ALA A 159 -4.43 5.02 7.89
CA ALA A 159 -3.47 5.84 8.60
C ALA A 159 -4.14 6.80 9.60
N LEU A 160 -5.22 7.46 9.19
CA LEU A 160 -6.02 8.31 10.08
C LEU A 160 -6.64 7.49 11.23
N ALA A 161 -7.18 6.32 10.96
CA ALA A 161 -7.74 5.40 11.96
C ALA A 161 -6.68 4.94 12.96
N ALA A 162 -5.45 4.64 12.52
CA ALA A 162 -4.33 4.32 13.39
C ALA A 162 -3.87 5.50 14.27
N GLY A 163 -4.12 6.75 13.85
CA GLY A 163 -3.82 7.95 14.64
C GLY A 163 -2.78 8.87 14.10
N VAL A 164 -2.44 8.72 12.88
CA VAL A 164 -1.60 9.66 12.16
C VAL A 164 -2.31 11.01 12.05
N GLN A 165 -1.56 12.10 12.20
CA GLN A 165 -2.11 13.46 12.30
C GLN A 165 -2.04 14.24 10.99
N GLY A 166 -1.40 13.66 9.96
CA GLY A 166 -1.27 14.28 8.65
C GLY A 166 -0.82 13.29 7.59
N MET A 167 -0.96 13.71 6.34
CA MET A 167 -0.57 12.92 5.18
C MET A 167 0.50 13.64 4.37
N TYR A 168 1.47 12.88 3.91
CA TYR A 168 2.50 13.32 2.99
C TYR A 168 2.37 12.53 1.68
N PHE A 169 1.79 13.14 0.64
CA PHE A 169 1.64 12.51 -0.66
C PHE A 169 2.93 12.66 -1.47
N ARG A 170 3.57 11.53 -1.74
CA ARG A 170 4.84 11.47 -2.47
C ARG A 170 4.59 11.23 -3.95
N SER A 171 5.00 12.17 -4.78
CA SER A 171 4.98 12.08 -6.24
C SER A 171 6.38 12.25 -6.79
N ARG A 172 6.74 11.47 -7.81
CA ARG A 172 8.02 11.54 -8.50
C ARG A 172 7.99 12.49 -9.70
N SER A 173 6.83 12.69 -10.29
CA SER A 173 6.63 13.62 -11.39
C SER A 173 5.65 14.72 -10.99
N PRO A 174 5.73 15.90 -11.62
CA PRO A 174 4.78 16.99 -11.43
C PRO A 174 3.33 16.54 -11.70
N LEU A 175 2.35 17.30 -11.21
CA LEU A 175 0.91 17.04 -11.43
C LEU A 175 0.29 17.91 -12.52
N ASP A 176 1.06 18.86 -13.04
CA ASP A 176 0.63 19.89 -14.00
C ASP A 176 1.02 19.58 -15.45
N THR A 177 1.46 18.35 -15.72
CA THR A 177 1.77 17.93 -17.08
C THR A 177 0.50 17.54 -17.83
N GLU A 178 0.57 17.50 -19.16
CA GLU A 178 -0.54 17.06 -20.01
C GLU A 178 -0.69 15.54 -20.09
N SER A 179 0.16 14.78 -19.42
CA SER A 179 0.11 13.33 -19.44
C SER A 179 -1.19 12.81 -18.79
N ASN A 180 -1.76 11.77 -19.33
CA ASN A 180 -2.96 11.14 -18.77
C ASN A 180 -2.72 10.64 -17.33
N GLU A 181 -1.50 10.23 -17.02
CA GLU A 181 -1.10 9.75 -15.71
C GLU A 181 -1.09 10.86 -14.66
N ASP A 182 -0.52 12.00 -14.99
CA ASP A 182 -0.45 13.13 -14.07
C ASP A 182 -1.83 13.72 -13.83
N ARG A 183 -2.68 13.80 -14.86
CA ARG A 183 -4.09 14.15 -14.71
C ARG A 183 -4.85 13.17 -13.82
N ALA A 184 -4.60 11.88 -13.99
CA ALA A 184 -5.21 10.84 -13.18
C ALA A 184 -4.82 10.97 -11.70
N ARG A 185 -3.54 11.24 -11.40
CA ARG A 185 -3.09 11.50 -10.03
C ARG A 185 -3.65 12.80 -9.47
N ALA A 186 -3.70 13.86 -10.28
CA ALA A 186 -4.31 15.11 -9.88
C ALA A 186 -5.80 14.93 -9.51
N ASN A 187 -6.58 14.21 -10.33
CA ASN A 187 -7.98 13.90 -10.03
C ASN A 187 -8.13 13.03 -8.76
N MET A 188 -7.29 12.02 -8.59
CA MET A 188 -7.27 11.21 -7.37
C MET A 188 -6.99 12.07 -6.12
N LEU A 189 -5.98 12.93 -6.16
CA LEU A 189 -5.67 13.82 -5.05
C LEU A 189 -6.78 14.83 -4.80
N GLN A 190 -7.39 15.36 -5.84
CA GLN A 190 -8.55 16.25 -5.72
C GLN A 190 -9.73 15.55 -5.04
N TRP A 191 -10.02 14.30 -5.41
CA TRP A 191 -11.03 13.49 -4.72
C TRP A 191 -10.71 13.35 -3.23
N ILE A 192 -9.49 12.91 -2.90
CA ILE A 192 -9.03 12.71 -1.52
C ILE A 192 -9.06 14.02 -0.72
N HIS A 193 -8.58 15.11 -1.29
CA HIS A 193 -8.56 16.42 -0.63
C HIS A 193 -9.95 16.94 -0.32
N ALA A 194 -10.91 16.78 -1.24
CA ALA A 194 -12.29 17.19 -1.00
C ALA A 194 -12.94 16.40 0.16
N GLU A 195 -12.65 15.09 0.27
CA GLU A 195 -13.11 14.30 1.41
C GLU A 195 -12.44 14.72 2.73
N LEU A 196 -11.11 14.93 2.71
CA LEU A 196 -10.39 15.40 3.90
C LEU A 196 -10.88 16.78 4.36
N ASP A 197 -11.16 17.70 3.43
CA ASP A 197 -11.72 19.01 3.76
C ASP A 197 -13.10 18.87 4.43
N LEU A 198 -13.93 17.96 3.91
CA LEU A 198 -15.27 17.68 4.44
C LEU A 198 -15.23 17.13 5.88
N ILE A 199 -14.27 16.26 6.21
CA ILE A 199 -14.18 15.61 7.53
C ILE A 199 -13.17 16.27 8.48
N SER A 200 -12.44 17.29 8.02
CA SER A 200 -11.37 17.97 8.78
C SER A 200 -11.78 18.45 10.17
N PRO A 201 -13.03 18.92 10.43
CA PRO A 201 -13.41 19.34 11.77
C PRO A 201 -13.28 18.23 12.83
N TRP A 202 -13.57 16.98 12.47
CA TRP A 202 -13.44 15.85 13.39
C TRP A 202 -11.98 15.44 13.57
N LEU A 203 -11.20 15.42 12.49
CA LEU A 203 -9.80 15.04 12.53
C LEU A 203 -8.97 15.99 13.39
N ASN A 204 -9.29 17.29 13.37
CA ASN A 204 -8.57 18.31 14.12
C ASN A 204 -8.96 18.37 15.61
N THR A 205 -10.21 18.08 15.97
CA THR A 205 -10.71 18.16 17.33
C THR A 205 -10.47 16.89 18.14
N SER A 206 -10.39 15.75 17.49
CA SER A 206 -10.34 14.43 18.15
C SER A 206 -8.93 13.95 18.50
N ARG A 207 -7.97 14.84 18.75
CA ARG A 207 -6.64 14.45 19.21
C ARG A 207 -6.74 13.59 20.49
N GLY A 208 -6.89 12.28 20.32
CA GLY A 208 -6.96 11.30 21.42
C GLY A 208 -8.31 10.62 21.65
N SER A 209 -9.42 11.10 21.11
CA SER A 209 -10.73 10.45 21.27
C SER A 209 -11.14 9.66 20.02
N ARG A 210 -10.37 8.61 19.73
CA ARG A 210 -10.71 7.62 18.68
C ARG A 210 -11.16 6.34 19.36
N HIS A 211 -12.24 5.79 18.87
CA HIS A 211 -12.78 4.55 19.39
C HIS A 211 -13.09 3.58 18.26
N GLN A 212 -12.85 2.30 18.50
CA GLN A 212 -13.33 1.26 17.62
C GLN A 212 -14.84 1.09 17.79
N VAL A 213 -15.53 1.02 16.65
CA VAL A 213 -16.96 0.72 16.58
C VAL A 213 -17.14 -0.76 16.32
N GLN A 214 -18.04 -1.39 17.04
CA GLN A 214 -18.32 -2.80 16.86
C GLN A 214 -19.11 -3.04 15.57
N ALA A 215 -18.57 -3.86 14.67
CA ALA A 215 -19.23 -4.35 13.48
C ALA A 215 -19.67 -5.82 13.68
N ASN A 216 -20.78 -6.22 13.07
CA ASN A 216 -21.24 -7.62 13.09
C ASN A 216 -20.49 -8.53 12.13
N ASP A 217 -19.68 -7.97 11.24
CA ASP A 217 -18.86 -8.68 10.26
C ASP A 217 -17.39 -8.27 10.42
N SER A 218 -16.53 -9.24 10.70
CA SER A 218 -15.07 -9.05 10.87
C SER A 218 -14.34 -8.61 9.60
N ASN A 219 -15.00 -8.62 8.45
CA ASN A 219 -14.46 -8.06 7.22
C ASN A 219 -14.59 -6.53 7.13
N TRP A 220 -15.11 -5.90 8.17
CA TRP A 220 -15.25 -4.46 8.25
C TRP A 220 -14.68 -3.92 9.56
N ASP A 221 -13.92 -2.85 9.45
CA ASP A 221 -13.49 -2.04 10.58
C ASP A 221 -14.20 -0.70 10.55
N ALA A 222 -14.56 -0.21 11.71
CA ALA A 222 -15.18 1.09 11.86
C ALA A 222 -14.47 1.89 12.96
N THR A 223 -14.07 3.10 12.64
CA THR A 223 -13.40 4.01 13.58
C THR A 223 -14.27 5.24 13.79
N LEU A 224 -14.45 5.63 15.03
CA LEU A 224 -15.20 6.79 15.44
C LEU A 224 -14.25 7.91 15.89
N TRP A 225 -14.47 9.10 15.36
CA TRP A 225 -13.87 10.36 15.83
C TRP A 225 -14.94 11.19 16.51
N GLU A 226 -14.63 11.69 17.69
CA GLU A 226 -15.55 12.45 18.50
C GLU A 226 -15.23 13.94 18.48
N SER A 227 -16.25 14.76 18.30
CA SER A 227 -16.22 16.20 18.54
C SER A 227 -17.28 16.57 19.59
N PRO A 228 -17.23 17.74 20.21
CA PRO A 228 -18.18 18.10 21.26
C PRO A 228 -19.66 18.04 20.85
N LYS A 229 -19.96 18.09 19.56
CA LYS A 229 -21.34 18.20 19.05
C LYS A 229 -21.72 17.11 18.06
N SER A 230 -20.79 16.25 17.67
CA SER A 230 -21.04 15.22 16.67
C SER A 230 -19.98 14.14 16.68
N GLN A 231 -20.32 12.99 16.12
CA GLN A 231 -19.42 11.87 15.92
C GLN A 231 -19.31 11.57 14.41
N LEU A 232 -18.10 11.38 13.91
CA LEU A 232 -17.82 10.88 12.58
C LEU A 232 -17.42 9.41 12.72
N ILE A 233 -18.07 8.54 11.97
CA ILE A 233 -17.66 7.14 11.87
C ILE A 233 -17.23 6.87 10.43
N VAL A 234 -16.01 6.35 10.26
CA VAL A 234 -15.50 5.88 8.98
C VAL A 234 -15.42 4.36 9.02
N VAL A 235 -16.09 3.74 8.08
CA VAL A 235 -16.19 2.28 7.95
C VAL A 235 -15.43 1.86 6.72
N GLN A 236 -14.58 0.84 6.83
CA GLN A 236 -13.73 0.39 5.73
C GLN A 236 -13.55 -1.13 5.74
N PRO A 237 -13.36 -1.73 4.55
CA PRO A 237 -13.10 -3.17 4.45
C PRO A 237 -11.83 -3.57 5.18
N SER A 238 -11.82 -4.69 5.93
CA SER A 238 -10.67 -5.20 6.69
C SER A 238 -10.32 -6.66 6.37
N GLY A 239 -11.21 -7.37 5.70
CA GLY A 239 -11.01 -8.77 5.35
C GLY A 239 -9.83 -9.05 4.41
N PRO A 240 -9.61 -10.31 4.06
CA PRO A 240 -8.63 -10.70 3.04
C PRO A 240 -8.84 -9.91 1.75
N ASN A 241 -7.74 -9.46 1.11
CA ASN A 241 -7.76 -8.66 -0.11
C ASN A 241 -8.36 -7.24 0.03
N SER A 242 -8.62 -6.80 1.25
CA SER A 242 -9.17 -5.45 1.52
C SER A 242 -8.25 -4.31 1.08
N HIS A 243 -6.95 -4.60 0.83
CA HIS A 243 -6.02 -3.64 0.25
C HIS A 243 -6.47 -3.12 -1.13
N LEU A 244 -7.31 -3.87 -1.85
CA LEU A 244 -7.96 -3.40 -3.08
C LEU A 244 -9.22 -2.56 -2.82
N SER A 245 -9.46 -2.16 -1.57
CA SER A 245 -10.62 -1.36 -1.13
C SER A 245 -11.98 -2.01 -1.41
N PHE A 246 -12.03 -3.33 -1.36
CA PHE A 246 -13.26 -4.08 -1.57
C PHE A 246 -13.46 -5.11 -0.45
N ALA A 247 -14.68 -5.21 0.07
CA ALA A 247 -15.01 -6.24 1.05
C ALA A 247 -15.25 -7.57 0.34
N SER A 248 -14.54 -8.62 0.76
CA SER A 248 -14.64 -9.97 0.16
C SER A 248 -16.00 -10.65 0.36
N SER A 249 -16.85 -10.10 1.24
CA SER A 249 -18.20 -10.63 1.56
C SER A 249 -19.25 -10.41 0.46
N ASN A 250 -18.92 -9.65 -0.57
CA ASN A 250 -19.85 -9.35 -1.66
C ASN A 250 -19.91 -10.45 -2.74
N THR A 251 -19.94 -11.72 -2.33
CA THR A 251 -20.53 -12.72 -3.22
C THR A 251 -22.00 -12.37 -3.43
N PRO A 252 -22.52 -12.40 -4.66
CA PRO A 252 -23.88 -11.93 -5.00
C PRO A 252 -25.01 -12.55 -4.17
N ASN A 253 -24.73 -13.66 -3.49
CA ASN A 253 -25.71 -14.45 -2.75
C ASN A 253 -25.72 -14.23 -1.22
N ASN A 254 -24.82 -13.42 -0.66
CA ASN A 254 -24.75 -13.25 0.80
C ASN A 254 -24.69 -11.77 1.21
N LYS A 255 -25.70 -11.01 0.81
CA LYS A 255 -25.87 -9.59 1.16
C LYS A 255 -26.44 -9.45 2.57
N GLN A 256 -25.69 -9.85 3.59
CA GLN A 256 -26.06 -9.48 4.95
C GLN A 256 -25.79 -7.99 5.16
N PRO A 257 -26.76 -7.25 5.72
CA PRO A 257 -26.53 -5.85 6.04
C PRO A 257 -25.47 -5.71 7.11
N LEU A 258 -24.60 -4.72 6.95
CA LEU A 258 -23.60 -4.38 7.96
C LEU A 258 -24.30 -3.66 9.11
N LYS A 259 -24.19 -4.22 10.32
CA LYS A 259 -24.67 -3.59 11.55
C LYS A 259 -23.48 -3.03 12.33
N LEU A 260 -23.62 -1.79 12.73
CA LEU A 260 -22.65 -1.07 13.52
C LEU A 260 -23.26 -0.67 14.85
N THR A 261 -22.48 -0.82 15.92
CA THR A 261 -22.94 -0.52 17.28
C THR A 261 -21.91 0.30 18.03
N TRP A 262 -22.32 1.45 18.57
CA TRP A 262 -21.43 2.33 19.36
C TRP A 262 -22.20 3.14 20.40
N GLN A 263 -21.47 3.74 21.33
CA GLN A 263 -22.02 4.66 22.32
C GLN A 263 -22.22 6.03 21.68
N GLN A 264 -23.43 6.54 21.69
CA GLN A 264 -23.79 7.83 21.13
C GLN A 264 -23.58 8.96 22.16
N SER A 265 -22.98 10.08 21.72
CA SER A 265 -22.72 11.23 22.57
C SER A 265 -23.99 12.00 23.01
N SER A 266 -25.06 11.93 22.23
CA SER A 266 -26.34 12.60 22.53
C SER A 266 -27.53 11.71 22.25
N PRO A 267 -28.52 11.61 23.17
CA PRO A 267 -29.74 10.82 22.94
C PRO A 267 -30.59 11.33 21.77
N SER A 268 -30.49 12.59 21.40
CA SER A 268 -31.26 13.22 20.32
C SER A 268 -30.53 13.18 18.97
N ALA A 269 -29.27 12.72 18.92
CA ALA A 269 -28.50 12.71 17.68
C ALA A 269 -29.11 11.75 16.65
N GLN A 270 -29.15 12.17 15.41
CA GLN A 270 -29.54 11.36 14.27
C GLN A 270 -28.28 10.87 13.55
N VAL A 271 -28.33 9.65 13.02
CA VAL A 271 -27.26 9.08 12.21
C VAL A 271 -27.60 9.27 10.75
N MET A 272 -26.66 9.88 10.03
CA MET A 272 -26.76 10.12 8.60
C MET A 272 -25.58 9.48 7.88
N ARG A 273 -25.86 8.89 6.73
CA ARG A 273 -24.84 8.37 5.81
C ARG A 273 -24.49 9.44 4.79
N PHE A 274 -23.22 9.70 4.62
CA PHE A 274 -22.75 10.49 3.50
C PHE A 274 -22.61 9.60 2.28
N THR A 275 -23.45 9.81 1.29
CA THR A 275 -23.46 9.05 0.03
C THR A 275 -23.91 9.96 -1.11
N GLN A 276 -23.41 9.71 -2.32
CA GLN A 276 -23.82 10.44 -3.53
C GLN A 276 -23.79 11.97 -3.37
N TRP A 277 -22.83 12.48 -2.59
CA TRP A 277 -22.69 13.92 -2.29
C TRP A 277 -23.92 14.53 -1.58
N LYS A 278 -24.56 13.76 -0.72
CA LYS A 278 -25.67 14.18 0.16
C LYS A 278 -25.62 13.43 1.48
N LEU A 279 -26.33 13.93 2.47
CA LEU A 279 -26.60 13.21 3.72
C LEU A 279 -27.95 12.52 3.64
N GLU A 280 -27.94 11.24 3.95
CA GLU A 280 -29.13 10.39 4.01
C GLU A 280 -29.33 9.90 5.46
N THR A 281 -30.48 10.17 6.07
CA THR A 281 -30.79 9.70 7.44
C THR A 281 -30.96 8.18 7.44
N LEU A 282 -30.23 7.49 8.32
CA LEU A 282 -30.34 6.06 8.52
C LEU A 282 -31.34 5.73 9.63
N PRO A 283 -32.13 4.66 9.47
CA PRO A 283 -32.88 4.07 10.58
C PRO A 283 -31.94 3.64 11.69
N GLN A 284 -32.26 4.01 12.93
CA GLN A 284 -31.42 3.69 14.08
C GLN A 284 -32.27 3.07 15.22
N ARG A 285 -31.69 2.09 15.91
CA ARG A 285 -32.26 1.48 17.12
C ARG A 285 -31.39 1.88 18.31
N ARG A 286 -32.02 2.29 19.40
CA ARG A 286 -31.31 2.70 20.62
C ARG A 286 -31.67 1.79 21.78
N ILE A 287 -30.62 1.33 22.48
CA ILE A 287 -30.78 0.47 23.66
C ILE A 287 -29.71 0.90 24.68
N GLY A 288 -30.15 1.47 25.84
CA GLY A 288 -29.25 1.76 26.95
C GLY A 288 -28.11 2.73 26.63
N GLY A 289 -28.33 3.74 25.77
CA GLY A 289 -27.28 4.71 25.36
C GLY A 289 -26.43 4.25 24.17
N VAL A 290 -26.57 2.99 23.76
CA VAL A 290 -25.94 2.43 22.58
C VAL A 290 -26.86 2.60 21.38
N VAL A 291 -26.31 3.02 20.24
CA VAL A 291 -27.04 3.10 18.97
C VAL A 291 -26.59 1.96 18.07
N GLU A 292 -27.55 1.33 17.42
CA GLU A 292 -27.35 0.36 16.34
C GLU A 292 -27.89 0.95 15.05
N VAL A 293 -27.11 0.92 14.00
CA VAL A 293 -27.50 1.26 12.63
C VAL A 293 -27.19 0.12 11.69
N GLN A 294 -27.97 0.06 10.61
CA GLN A 294 -27.80 -0.91 9.56
C GLN A 294 -27.44 -0.19 8.26
N ILE A 295 -26.41 -0.67 7.57
CA ILE A 295 -26.02 -0.22 6.24
C ILE A 295 -26.31 -1.36 5.27
N ASP A 296 -27.24 -1.12 4.37
CA ASP A 296 -27.53 -2.06 3.31
C ASP A 296 -26.51 -1.88 2.18
N ASN A 297 -25.92 -2.99 1.74
CA ASN A 297 -24.94 -3.03 0.66
C ASN A 297 -23.78 -2.02 0.86
N PRO A 298 -22.97 -2.12 1.92
CA PRO A 298 -21.76 -1.31 2.02
C PRO A 298 -20.78 -1.68 0.92
N HIS A 299 -20.18 -0.68 0.26
CA HIS A 299 -19.37 -0.94 -0.93
C HIS A 299 -17.86 -0.86 -0.67
N THR A 300 -17.40 0.33 -0.33
CA THR A 300 -15.99 0.60 -0.10
C THR A 300 -15.83 1.28 1.26
N ILE A 301 -15.48 2.56 1.28
CA ILE A 301 -15.39 3.36 2.49
C ILE A 301 -16.69 4.12 2.67
N GLU A 302 -17.28 3.97 3.85
CA GLU A 302 -18.53 4.62 4.23
C GLU A 302 -18.30 5.66 5.32
N PHE A 303 -19.05 6.76 5.27
CA PHE A 303 -19.00 7.80 6.29
C PHE A 303 -20.38 7.94 6.93
N LEU A 304 -20.40 7.89 8.26
CA LEU A 304 -21.59 8.15 9.04
C LEU A 304 -21.32 9.36 9.94
N ILE A 305 -22.34 10.22 10.05
CA ILE A 305 -22.33 11.38 10.92
C ILE A 305 -23.44 11.22 11.92
N SER A 306 -23.10 11.24 13.21
CA SER A 306 -24.09 11.23 14.30
C SER A 306 -24.11 12.60 14.96
N THR A 307 -25.22 13.33 14.84
CA THR A 307 -25.37 14.69 15.40
C THR A 307 -26.82 15.05 15.67
N SER A 308 -27.04 15.93 16.65
CA SER A 308 -28.30 16.65 16.88
C SER A 308 -28.22 18.13 16.49
N GLU A 309 -27.04 18.60 16.03
CA GLU A 309 -26.77 20.02 15.85
C GLU A 309 -27.03 20.47 14.41
N PRO A 310 -27.98 21.44 14.20
CA PRO A 310 -28.26 21.97 12.87
C PRO A 310 -27.04 22.62 12.19
N GLN A 311 -26.10 23.15 12.98
CA GLN A 311 -24.88 23.79 12.47
C GLN A 311 -23.98 22.79 11.73
N VAL A 312 -23.94 21.52 12.15
CA VAL A 312 -23.19 20.47 11.46
C VAL A 312 -23.82 20.18 10.11
N LEU A 313 -25.15 20.15 10.02
CA LEU A 313 -25.86 19.97 8.74
C LEU A 313 -25.63 21.17 7.80
N SER A 314 -25.69 22.38 8.34
CA SER A 314 -25.42 23.59 7.55
C SER A 314 -23.99 23.61 7.01
N TYR A 315 -23.01 23.14 7.80
CA TYR A 315 -21.62 22.97 7.34
C TYR A 315 -21.53 22.04 6.13
N PHE A 316 -22.15 20.85 6.21
CA PHE A 316 -22.16 19.92 5.09
C PHE A 316 -22.82 20.50 3.85
N ASN A 317 -23.98 21.13 3.98
CA ASN A 317 -24.68 21.71 2.84
C ASN A 317 -23.82 22.79 2.15
N GLN A 318 -23.18 23.66 2.92
CA GLN A 318 -22.27 24.68 2.37
C GLN A 318 -21.07 24.03 1.65
N ARG A 319 -20.47 22.97 2.24
CA ARG A 319 -19.35 22.29 1.59
C ARG A 319 -19.77 21.54 0.34
N PHE A 320 -20.97 20.95 0.32
CA PHE A 320 -21.52 20.28 -0.86
C PHE A 320 -21.71 21.26 -2.05
N GLU A 321 -22.14 22.47 -1.77
CA GLU A 321 -22.25 23.49 -2.79
C GLU A 321 -20.88 23.92 -3.35
N VAL A 322 -19.91 24.17 -2.46
CA VAL A 322 -18.57 24.66 -2.86
C VAL A 322 -17.74 23.62 -3.56
N LEU A 323 -17.72 22.37 -3.05
CA LEU A 323 -16.81 21.33 -3.53
C LEU A 323 -17.45 20.41 -4.57
N GLY A 324 -18.78 20.39 -4.68
CA GLY A 324 -19.52 19.32 -5.34
C GLY A 324 -19.16 19.09 -6.80
N ALA A 325 -19.07 20.15 -7.61
CA ALA A 325 -18.75 20.02 -9.03
C ALA A 325 -17.33 19.46 -9.25
N GLY A 326 -16.35 20.02 -8.53
CA GLY A 326 -14.95 19.55 -8.61
C GLY A 326 -14.79 18.12 -8.12
N TYR A 327 -15.46 17.77 -7.02
CA TYR A 327 -15.48 16.41 -6.48
C TYR A 327 -16.06 15.42 -7.49
N ALA A 328 -17.26 15.68 -8.01
CA ALA A 328 -17.91 14.79 -8.96
C ALA A 328 -17.09 14.57 -10.22
N PHE A 329 -16.48 15.63 -10.74
CA PHE A 329 -15.57 15.55 -11.90
C PHE A 329 -14.34 14.69 -11.61
N ALA A 330 -13.71 14.88 -10.45
CA ALA A 330 -12.54 14.10 -10.05
C ALA A 330 -12.88 12.61 -9.88
N VAL A 331 -14.00 12.29 -9.22
CA VAL A 331 -14.45 10.89 -9.03
C VAL A 331 -14.86 10.26 -10.36
N ALA A 332 -15.50 11.03 -11.28
CA ALA A 332 -15.86 10.54 -12.61
C ALA A 332 -14.62 10.13 -13.42
N ASN A 333 -13.56 10.93 -13.39
CA ASN A 333 -12.30 10.59 -14.06
C ASN A 333 -11.66 9.35 -13.46
N VAL A 334 -11.68 9.19 -12.14
CA VAL A 334 -11.20 7.97 -11.47
C VAL A 334 -12.05 6.76 -11.87
N ALA A 335 -13.38 6.89 -11.90
CA ALA A 335 -14.28 5.82 -12.32
C ALA A 335 -14.04 5.39 -13.77
N GLN A 336 -13.81 6.36 -14.66
CA GLN A 336 -13.48 6.09 -16.07
C GLN A 336 -12.17 5.30 -16.21
N MET A 337 -11.14 5.67 -15.43
CA MET A 337 -9.88 4.92 -15.40
C MET A 337 -10.07 3.48 -14.91
N ARG A 338 -10.88 3.29 -13.86
CA ARG A 338 -11.17 1.97 -13.31
C ARG A 338 -11.97 1.12 -14.29
N LEU A 339 -12.90 1.73 -15.02
CA LEU A 339 -13.65 1.08 -16.08
C LEU A 339 -12.73 0.61 -17.21
N ALA A 340 -11.80 1.45 -17.66
CA ALA A 340 -10.80 1.08 -18.66
C ALA A 340 -9.93 -0.09 -18.20
N ALA A 341 -9.43 -0.05 -16.96
CA ALA A 341 -8.66 -1.17 -16.40
C ALA A 341 -9.47 -2.48 -16.33
N ALA A 342 -10.75 -2.41 -15.96
CA ALA A 342 -11.64 -3.55 -15.93
C ALA A 342 -11.89 -4.13 -17.36
N GLN A 343 -12.02 -3.25 -18.35
CA GLN A 343 -12.15 -3.65 -19.76
C GLN A 343 -10.91 -4.41 -20.27
N GLU A 344 -9.72 -3.90 -19.96
CA GLU A 344 -8.45 -4.56 -20.31
C GLU A 344 -8.33 -5.94 -19.65
N ILE A 345 -8.69 -6.05 -18.37
CA ILE A 345 -8.69 -7.32 -17.63
C ILE A 345 -9.61 -8.35 -18.30
N VAL A 346 -10.84 -7.94 -18.65
CA VAL A 346 -11.80 -8.85 -19.29
C VAL A 346 -11.31 -9.24 -20.67
N ALA A 347 -10.76 -8.32 -21.44
CA ALA A 347 -10.19 -8.62 -22.76
C ALA A 347 -9.02 -9.63 -22.66
N ALA A 348 -8.12 -9.46 -21.70
CA ALA A 348 -7.01 -10.37 -21.45
C ALA A 348 -7.49 -11.78 -21.03
N ARG A 349 -8.47 -11.85 -20.13
CA ARG A 349 -9.07 -13.12 -19.68
C ARG A 349 -9.82 -13.84 -20.80
N TRP A 350 -10.55 -13.12 -21.65
CA TRP A 350 -11.30 -13.69 -22.76
C TRP A 350 -10.43 -14.50 -23.70
N GLN A 351 -9.20 -14.09 -23.90
CA GLN A 351 -8.24 -14.83 -24.75
C GLN A 351 -7.81 -16.17 -24.15
N VAL A 352 -7.96 -16.35 -22.84
CA VAL A 352 -7.43 -17.51 -22.11
C VAL A 352 -8.51 -18.44 -21.59
N VAL A 353 -9.64 -17.89 -21.12
CA VAL A 353 -10.67 -18.63 -20.40
C VAL A 353 -12.04 -18.28 -20.97
N SER A 354 -12.73 -19.24 -21.50
CA SER A 354 -14.14 -19.12 -21.91
C SER A 354 -15.04 -19.74 -20.83
N ASN A 355 -15.69 -18.92 -20.00
CA ASN A 355 -16.64 -19.40 -18.99
C ASN A 355 -17.80 -18.41 -18.73
N ASN A 356 -18.86 -18.86 -18.04
CA ASN A 356 -20.06 -18.07 -17.75
C ASN A 356 -19.78 -16.81 -16.90
N ARG A 357 -18.79 -16.84 -16.00
CA ARG A 357 -18.40 -15.66 -15.18
C ARG A 357 -17.87 -14.52 -16.04
N LEU A 358 -17.19 -14.83 -17.13
CA LEU A 358 -16.69 -13.83 -18.06
C LEU A 358 -17.85 -13.06 -18.71
N THR A 359 -18.96 -13.73 -19.01
CA THR A 359 -20.17 -13.08 -19.55
C THR A 359 -20.79 -12.11 -18.52
N GLU A 360 -20.81 -12.47 -17.24
CA GLU A 360 -21.26 -11.59 -16.17
C GLU A 360 -20.37 -10.35 -16.01
N ASP A 361 -19.05 -10.54 -16.05
CA ASP A 361 -18.06 -9.44 -15.99
C ASP A 361 -18.25 -8.48 -17.19
N MET A 362 -18.45 -9.01 -18.40
CA MET A 362 -18.73 -8.21 -19.60
C MET A 362 -20.01 -7.39 -19.48
N LEU A 363 -21.10 -8.01 -19.00
CA LEU A 363 -22.37 -7.31 -18.77
C LEU A 363 -22.22 -6.22 -17.70
N ALA A 364 -21.44 -6.46 -16.64
CA ALA A 364 -21.16 -5.47 -15.60
C ALA A 364 -20.42 -4.27 -16.18
N ILE A 365 -19.41 -4.49 -17.02
CA ILE A 365 -18.65 -3.44 -17.70
C ILE A 365 -19.53 -2.64 -18.66
N GLN A 366 -20.39 -3.29 -19.43
CA GLN A 366 -21.32 -2.59 -20.35
C GLN A 366 -22.32 -1.71 -19.58
N ARG A 367 -22.79 -2.16 -18.42
CA ARG A 367 -23.66 -1.35 -17.55
C ARG A 367 -22.88 -0.17 -16.99
N ALA A 368 -21.65 -0.39 -16.50
CA ALA A 368 -20.78 0.65 -16.00
C ALA A 368 -20.50 1.73 -17.05
N GLY A 369 -20.28 1.33 -18.32
CA GLY A 369 -20.11 2.28 -19.43
C GLY A 369 -21.33 3.16 -19.62
N ARG A 370 -22.55 2.58 -19.65
CA ARG A 370 -23.81 3.34 -19.74
C ARG A 370 -24.03 4.26 -18.53
N ASP A 371 -23.69 3.79 -17.33
CA ASP A 371 -23.75 4.62 -16.13
C ASP A 371 -22.82 5.83 -16.25
N MET A 372 -21.60 5.65 -16.76
CA MET A 372 -20.68 6.77 -17.00
C MET A 372 -21.21 7.76 -18.03
N GLU A 373 -21.82 7.32 -19.12
CA GLU A 373 -22.48 8.21 -20.09
C GLU A 373 -23.57 9.05 -19.44
N GLN A 374 -24.44 8.43 -18.62
CA GLN A 374 -25.48 9.15 -17.88
C GLN A 374 -24.89 10.11 -16.84
N ALA A 375 -23.80 9.73 -16.19
CA ALA A 375 -23.09 10.60 -15.26
C ALA A 375 -22.60 11.88 -15.94
N TYR A 376 -21.96 11.77 -17.11
CA TYR A 376 -21.44 12.93 -17.86
C TYR A 376 -22.55 13.89 -18.31
N LEU A 377 -23.76 13.39 -18.63
CA LEU A 377 -24.91 14.23 -18.95
C LEU A 377 -25.39 15.07 -17.74
N LEU A 378 -25.17 14.59 -16.53
CA LEU A 378 -25.62 15.25 -15.29
C LEU A 378 -24.52 16.09 -14.63
N LEU A 379 -23.25 15.91 -15.01
CA LEU A 379 -22.14 16.70 -14.47
C LEU A 379 -22.37 18.20 -14.71
N GLY A 380 -22.25 18.98 -13.64
CA GLY A 380 -22.46 20.44 -13.68
C GLY A 380 -23.92 20.88 -13.49
N SER A 381 -24.92 20.00 -13.64
CA SER A 381 -26.34 20.35 -13.45
C SER A 381 -26.96 19.66 -12.23
N ASN A 382 -26.56 18.41 -11.94
CA ASN A 382 -27.10 17.61 -10.86
C ASN A 382 -26.01 16.71 -10.24
N THR A 383 -25.23 17.28 -9.32
CA THR A 383 -24.13 16.57 -8.67
C THR A 383 -24.57 15.27 -7.97
N PRO A 384 -25.63 15.22 -7.15
CA PRO A 384 -26.06 13.97 -6.54
C PRO A 384 -26.51 12.90 -7.55
N GLY A 385 -27.18 13.32 -8.62
CA GLY A 385 -27.58 12.43 -9.71
C GLY A 385 -26.37 11.87 -10.46
N ALA A 386 -25.41 12.73 -10.83
CA ALA A 386 -24.16 12.30 -11.45
C ALA A 386 -23.40 11.31 -10.54
N MET A 387 -23.25 11.63 -9.26
CA MET A 387 -22.56 10.78 -8.29
C MET A 387 -23.21 9.41 -8.13
N ALA A 388 -24.52 9.30 -8.21
CA ALA A 388 -25.22 8.02 -8.16
C ALA A 388 -24.78 7.08 -9.30
N TYR A 389 -24.61 7.61 -10.51
CA TYR A 389 -24.14 6.85 -11.66
C TYR A 389 -22.64 6.56 -11.58
N ILE A 390 -21.82 7.56 -11.20
CA ILE A 390 -20.36 7.40 -11.04
C ILE A 390 -20.02 6.28 -10.04
N LEU A 391 -20.66 6.29 -8.87
CA LEU A 391 -20.39 5.29 -7.84
C LEU A 391 -20.80 3.89 -8.27
N ARG A 392 -21.92 3.73 -8.99
CA ARG A 392 -22.29 2.42 -9.55
C ARG A 392 -21.29 1.91 -10.58
N ALA A 393 -20.81 2.78 -11.47
CA ALA A 393 -19.79 2.42 -12.45
C ALA A 393 -18.47 2.06 -11.79
N LEU A 394 -18.05 2.84 -10.80
CA LEU A 394 -16.84 2.58 -10.00
C LEU A 394 -16.93 1.24 -9.28
N GLU A 395 -18.05 0.96 -8.62
CA GLU A 395 -18.29 -0.30 -7.91
C GLU A 395 -18.27 -1.51 -8.85
N ALA A 396 -18.98 -1.44 -9.97
CA ALA A 396 -19.00 -2.53 -10.94
C ALA A 396 -17.61 -2.82 -11.50
N SER A 397 -16.84 -1.77 -11.82
CA SER A 397 -15.46 -1.90 -12.29
C SER A 397 -14.55 -2.50 -11.22
N GLN A 398 -14.66 -2.04 -9.96
CA GLN A 398 -13.91 -2.58 -8.83
C GLN A 398 -14.19 -4.06 -8.60
N LEU A 399 -15.45 -4.49 -8.69
CA LEU A 399 -15.83 -5.89 -8.52
C LEU A 399 -15.19 -6.78 -9.58
N VAL A 400 -15.21 -6.36 -10.84
CA VAL A 400 -14.58 -7.10 -11.95
C VAL A 400 -13.07 -7.22 -11.71
N ILE A 401 -12.40 -6.12 -11.32
CA ILE A 401 -10.97 -6.11 -11.04
C ILE A 401 -10.65 -7.04 -9.86
N HIS A 402 -11.42 -6.94 -8.77
CA HIS A 402 -11.23 -7.77 -7.59
C HIS A 402 -11.40 -9.27 -7.88
N ASN A 403 -12.45 -9.64 -8.62
CA ASN A 403 -12.68 -11.02 -9.01
C ASN A 403 -11.53 -11.57 -9.86
N ALA A 404 -11.08 -10.80 -10.83
CA ALA A 404 -9.94 -11.18 -11.67
C ALA A 404 -8.65 -11.30 -10.86
N TRP A 405 -8.36 -10.33 -10.01
CA TRP A 405 -7.18 -10.37 -9.15
C TRP A 405 -7.20 -11.57 -8.19
N SER A 406 -8.35 -11.88 -7.60
CA SER A 406 -8.50 -13.04 -6.70
C SER A 406 -8.22 -14.37 -7.41
N VAL A 407 -8.62 -14.50 -8.67
CA VAL A 407 -8.30 -15.67 -9.50
C VAL A 407 -6.79 -15.71 -9.78
N ALA A 408 -6.22 -14.61 -10.23
CA ALA A 408 -4.79 -14.52 -10.55
C ALA A 408 -3.90 -14.75 -9.29
N ARG A 409 -4.37 -14.28 -8.13
CA ARG A 409 -3.70 -14.47 -6.84
C ARG A 409 -3.63 -15.95 -6.41
N ALA A 410 -4.63 -16.74 -6.75
CA ALA A 410 -4.67 -18.17 -6.41
C ALA A 410 -3.55 -18.97 -7.11
N ASP A 411 -2.98 -18.46 -8.20
CA ASP A 411 -1.94 -19.13 -8.96
C ASP A 411 -0.53 -18.91 -8.41
N VAL A 412 -0.36 -18.04 -7.41
CA VAL A 412 0.94 -17.70 -6.82
C VAL A 412 0.89 -17.74 -5.29
N PRO A 413 2.01 -18.07 -4.61
CA PRO A 413 2.06 -18.13 -3.15
C PRO A 413 1.76 -16.79 -2.46
N SER A 414 2.18 -15.68 -3.07
CA SER A 414 2.01 -14.32 -2.54
C SER A 414 1.88 -13.31 -3.67
N PRO A 415 1.17 -12.18 -3.52
CA PRO A 415 1.18 -11.09 -4.50
C PRO A 415 2.60 -10.57 -4.80
N GLN A 416 3.50 -10.54 -3.80
CA GLN A 416 4.89 -10.13 -3.99
C GLN A 416 5.68 -11.12 -4.85
N SER A 417 5.18 -12.34 -5.04
CA SER A 417 5.78 -13.32 -5.94
C SER A 417 5.84 -12.83 -7.38
N ALA A 418 4.85 -12.02 -7.77
CA ALA A 418 4.66 -11.60 -9.15
C ALA A 418 4.39 -10.09 -9.22
N PRO A 419 5.30 -9.28 -9.78
CA PRO A 419 5.13 -7.83 -9.84
C PRO A 419 3.80 -7.39 -10.44
N TRP A 420 3.27 -8.12 -11.42
CA TRP A 420 1.99 -7.84 -12.08
C TRP A 420 0.76 -8.02 -11.18
N LEU A 421 0.90 -8.55 -9.96
CA LEU A 421 -0.20 -8.66 -8.99
C LEU A 421 -0.18 -7.57 -7.92
N LEU A 422 0.81 -6.69 -7.92
CA LEU A 422 0.93 -5.62 -6.92
C LEU A 422 0.00 -4.42 -7.19
N ALA A 423 -0.50 -4.28 -8.42
CA ALA A 423 -1.47 -3.25 -8.77
C ALA A 423 -2.56 -3.82 -9.67
N SER A 424 -3.78 -3.29 -9.54
CA SER A 424 -4.92 -3.73 -10.34
C SER A 424 -4.74 -3.50 -11.85
N SER A 425 -4.03 -2.44 -12.22
CA SER A 425 -3.74 -2.09 -13.62
C SER A 425 -2.80 -3.10 -14.32
N SER A 426 -1.96 -3.81 -13.56
CA SER A 426 -1.04 -4.80 -14.12
C SER A 426 -1.60 -6.23 -14.17
N VAL A 427 -2.76 -6.46 -13.57
CA VAL A 427 -3.40 -7.81 -13.57
C VAL A 427 -3.60 -8.41 -14.98
N PRO A 428 -3.88 -7.66 -16.05
CA PRO A 428 -3.95 -8.22 -17.39
C PRO A 428 -2.70 -9.01 -17.81
N LEU A 429 -1.52 -8.62 -17.34
CA LEU A 429 -0.26 -9.33 -17.60
C LEU A 429 -0.29 -10.77 -17.12
N HIS A 430 -1.01 -11.06 -16.02
CA HIS A 430 -1.14 -12.41 -15.50
C HIS A 430 -1.64 -13.39 -16.58
N TRP A 431 -2.68 -13.00 -17.31
CA TRP A 431 -3.29 -13.84 -18.32
C TRP A 431 -2.40 -14.02 -19.55
N TYR A 432 -1.71 -12.96 -19.96
CA TYR A 432 -0.78 -13.01 -21.09
C TYR A 432 0.48 -13.80 -20.76
N LEU A 433 1.04 -13.62 -19.56
CA LEU A 433 2.24 -14.32 -19.10
C LEU A 433 1.95 -15.76 -18.70
N GLY A 434 0.80 -16.06 -18.10
CA GLY A 434 0.46 -17.39 -17.60
C GLY A 434 0.54 -18.47 -18.70
N ARG A 435 0.06 -18.17 -19.91
CA ARG A 435 0.24 -19.06 -21.08
C ARG A 435 1.71 -19.28 -21.43
N LYS A 436 2.51 -18.22 -21.40
CA LYS A 436 3.93 -18.31 -21.75
C LYS A 436 4.72 -19.05 -20.69
N ILE A 437 4.48 -18.73 -19.42
CA ILE A 437 5.15 -19.35 -18.28
C ILE A 437 4.82 -20.85 -18.20
N GLY A 438 3.56 -21.24 -18.45
CA GLY A 438 3.14 -22.65 -18.43
C GLY A 438 3.66 -23.50 -19.59
N ASN A 439 3.94 -22.88 -20.73
CA ASN A 439 4.35 -23.58 -21.95
C ASN A 439 5.87 -23.56 -22.21
N ASN A 440 6.65 -22.84 -21.38
CA ASN A 440 8.09 -22.73 -21.58
C ASN A 440 8.87 -23.78 -20.78
N SER A 441 9.97 -24.23 -21.36
CA SER A 441 10.98 -25.01 -20.66
C SER A 441 11.81 -24.09 -19.75
N TRP A 442 11.87 -24.42 -18.48
CA TRP A 442 12.73 -23.78 -17.51
C TRP A 442 14.08 -24.49 -17.44
N SER A 443 15.16 -23.73 -17.48
CA SER A 443 16.53 -24.24 -17.30
C SER A 443 17.01 -23.86 -15.91
N ASP A 444 17.44 -24.84 -15.12
CA ASP A 444 18.01 -24.57 -13.80
C ASP A 444 19.33 -23.83 -13.90
N LEU A 445 19.49 -22.79 -13.11
CA LEU A 445 20.71 -21.98 -13.00
C LEU A 445 21.63 -22.48 -11.89
N ALA A 446 21.65 -23.73 -11.57
CA ALA A 446 22.58 -24.41 -10.66
C ALA A 446 23.02 -23.54 -9.46
N LEU A 447 22.07 -23.13 -8.60
CA LEU A 447 22.38 -22.39 -7.38
C LEU A 447 23.10 -23.30 -6.39
N ALA A 448 24.43 -23.30 -6.43
CA ALA A 448 25.23 -24.15 -5.55
C ALA A 448 24.98 -23.80 -4.07
N GLY A 449 24.73 -24.82 -3.23
CA GLY A 449 24.38 -24.64 -1.81
C GLY A 449 22.94 -24.21 -1.56
N GLY A 450 22.07 -24.12 -2.59
CA GLY A 450 20.67 -23.71 -2.44
C GLY A 450 19.81 -24.74 -1.69
N ALA A 451 20.19 -26.02 -1.69
CA ALA A 451 19.53 -27.06 -0.91
C ALA A 451 19.77 -26.97 0.61
N MET A 452 20.55 -25.99 1.09
CA MET A 452 20.81 -25.67 2.51
C MET A 452 21.29 -26.85 3.38
N GLU A 453 21.84 -27.92 2.77
CA GLU A 453 22.20 -29.16 3.45
C GLU A 453 23.49 -29.07 4.27
N ASN A 454 24.42 -28.18 3.85
CA ASN A 454 25.74 -28.09 4.48
C ASN A 454 26.30 -26.67 4.36
N LEU A 455 26.66 -26.09 5.51
CA LEU A 455 27.21 -24.73 5.58
C LEU A 455 28.56 -24.58 4.86
N GLU A 456 29.43 -25.60 4.91
CA GLU A 456 30.73 -25.57 4.24
C GLU A 456 30.57 -25.55 2.70
N VAL A 457 29.61 -26.32 2.18
CA VAL A 457 29.24 -26.31 0.76
C VAL A 457 28.72 -24.93 0.35
N MET A 458 27.87 -24.33 1.17
CA MET A 458 27.36 -22.96 0.91
C MET A 458 28.51 -21.93 0.86
N LEU A 459 29.39 -21.95 1.85
CA LEU A 459 30.55 -21.02 1.90
C LEU A 459 31.47 -21.22 0.71
N THR A 460 31.77 -22.46 0.33
CA THR A 460 32.58 -22.79 -0.84
C THR A 460 31.91 -22.34 -2.14
N ALA A 461 30.59 -22.37 -2.21
CA ALA A 461 29.79 -21.89 -3.33
C ALA A 461 29.66 -20.35 -3.39
N GLY A 462 30.29 -19.65 -2.48
CA GLY A 462 30.35 -18.19 -2.47
C GLY A 462 29.25 -17.50 -1.68
N TRP A 463 28.46 -18.26 -0.88
CA TRP A 463 27.53 -17.64 0.05
C TRP A 463 28.28 -16.80 1.07
N LYS A 464 27.74 -15.60 1.35
CA LYS A 464 28.35 -14.64 2.28
C LYS A 464 27.30 -14.11 3.24
N GLN A 465 27.76 -13.81 4.43
CA GLN A 465 26.95 -13.26 5.49
C GLN A 465 27.44 -11.87 5.84
N ASP A 466 26.59 -10.87 5.68
CA ASP A 466 26.83 -9.49 6.10
C ASP A 466 26.07 -9.26 7.41
N ARG A 467 26.79 -9.18 8.52
CA ARG A 467 26.20 -8.85 9.83
C ARG A 467 26.35 -7.36 10.05
N ARG A 468 25.26 -6.71 10.39
CA ARG A 468 25.32 -5.42 11.06
C ARG A 468 25.63 -5.72 12.54
N LEU A 469 26.85 -5.36 12.96
CA LEU A 469 27.25 -5.45 14.36
C LEU A 469 26.49 -4.41 15.16
N GLU A 470 25.30 -4.78 15.64
CA GLU A 470 24.53 -3.96 16.55
C GLU A 470 24.63 -4.57 17.94
N ASP A 471 24.99 -3.74 18.91
CA ASP A 471 25.14 -4.18 20.32
C ASP A 471 23.84 -4.70 20.93
N GLN A 472 22.71 -4.46 20.26
CA GLN A 472 21.36 -4.72 20.76
C GLN A 472 20.73 -6.02 20.27
N VAL A 473 21.30 -6.67 19.26
CA VAL A 473 20.73 -7.87 18.62
C VAL A 473 21.77 -8.97 18.49
N ASP A 474 21.45 -10.14 18.99
CA ASP A 474 22.20 -11.37 18.75
C ASP A 474 21.67 -12.07 17.50
N VAL A 475 22.58 -12.43 16.61
CA VAL A 475 22.26 -13.09 15.34
C VAL A 475 22.96 -14.43 15.26
N LEU A 476 22.20 -15.49 14.97
CA LEU A 476 22.71 -16.82 14.73
C LEU A 476 22.32 -17.30 13.32
N THR A 477 23.26 -17.92 12.64
CA THR A 477 23.05 -18.63 11.38
C THR A 477 23.69 -20.00 11.47
N GLU A 478 22.89 -21.03 11.29
CA GLU A 478 23.31 -22.42 11.39
C GLU A 478 22.54 -23.31 10.42
N VAL A 479 23.10 -24.45 10.05
CA VAL A 479 22.36 -25.49 9.33
C VAL A 479 21.88 -26.52 10.37
N VAL A 480 20.57 -26.75 10.40
CA VAL A 480 19.91 -27.61 11.37
C VAL A 480 19.20 -28.76 10.70
N SER A 481 19.19 -29.94 11.36
CA SER A 481 18.44 -31.09 10.87
C SER A 481 16.95 -30.88 10.97
N LEU A 482 16.22 -31.30 9.93
CA LEU A 482 14.75 -31.29 9.89
C LEU A 482 14.10 -32.47 10.59
N ALA A 483 14.87 -33.47 11.04
CA ALA A 483 14.31 -34.60 11.78
C ALA A 483 13.70 -34.17 13.12
N PRO A 484 12.53 -34.69 13.53
CA PRO A 484 11.75 -35.76 12.88
C PRO A 484 10.73 -35.29 11.84
N GLU A 485 10.65 -33.98 11.50
CA GLU A 485 9.62 -33.41 10.64
C GLU A 485 9.82 -33.73 9.16
N GLY A 486 11.06 -34.09 8.77
CA GLY A 486 11.39 -34.42 7.39
C GLY A 486 12.85 -34.87 7.22
N PRO A 487 13.23 -35.37 6.05
CA PRO A 487 14.62 -35.64 5.72
C PRO A 487 15.37 -34.33 5.41
N GLY A 488 16.70 -34.36 5.52
CA GLY A 488 17.59 -33.26 5.16
C GLY A 488 17.80 -32.23 6.26
N ASN A 489 18.39 -31.12 5.86
CA ASN A 489 18.72 -30.00 6.72
C ASN A 489 18.10 -28.70 6.16
N ALA A 490 18.09 -27.64 6.97
CA ALA A 490 17.66 -26.31 6.55
C ALA A 490 18.58 -25.24 7.14
N LEU A 491 18.68 -24.11 6.48
CA LEU A 491 19.35 -22.93 7.03
C LEU A 491 18.43 -22.24 8.03
N ARG A 492 18.87 -22.18 9.29
CA ARG A 492 18.21 -21.43 10.36
C ARG A 492 18.82 -20.07 10.52
N ILE A 493 17.98 -19.06 10.56
CA ILE A 493 18.34 -17.66 10.79
C ILE A 493 17.59 -17.17 12.01
N VAL A 494 18.33 -16.73 13.05
CA VAL A 494 17.74 -16.21 14.28
C VAL A 494 18.26 -14.81 14.54
N ALA A 495 17.36 -13.90 14.88
CA ALA A 495 17.69 -12.58 15.41
C ALA A 495 16.90 -12.36 16.71
N ARG A 496 17.61 -12.06 17.81
CA ARG A 496 17.02 -11.84 19.14
C ARG A 496 17.57 -10.59 19.76
N GLY A 497 16.69 -9.76 20.32
CA GLY A 497 17.12 -8.62 21.13
C GLY A 497 17.87 -9.06 22.39
N LYS A 498 18.99 -8.42 22.69
CA LYS A 498 19.80 -8.70 23.90
C LYS A 498 19.11 -8.26 25.19
N GLU A 499 18.32 -7.20 25.13
CA GLU A 499 17.54 -6.69 26.24
C GLU A 499 16.04 -6.97 25.99
N ARG A 500 15.33 -7.39 27.05
CA ARG A 500 13.88 -7.69 26.97
C ARG A 500 13.02 -6.47 26.61
N GLU A 501 13.58 -5.26 26.76
CA GLU A 501 12.92 -4.01 26.44
C GLU A 501 13.86 -3.10 25.63
N ILE A 502 14.07 -3.41 24.36
CA ILE A 502 14.50 -2.38 23.44
C ILE A 502 13.29 -1.45 23.29
N SER A 503 13.36 -0.24 23.84
CA SER A 503 12.31 0.77 23.65
C SER A 503 12.04 0.94 22.16
N GLY A 504 10.83 0.56 21.72
CA GLY A 504 10.44 0.57 20.32
C GLY A 504 10.76 -0.69 19.54
N GLY A 505 11.44 -1.69 20.14
CA GLY A 505 11.88 -2.91 19.47
C GLY A 505 12.91 -2.64 18.35
N TYR A 506 13.45 -3.72 17.81
CA TYR A 506 14.39 -3.64 16.70
C TYR A 506 13.62 -3.70 15.37
N ALA A 507 13.68 -2.65 14.57
CA ALA A 507 13.01 -2.56 13.27
C ALA A 507 13.96 -2.67 12.06
N GLY A 508 15.28 -2.72 12.30
CA GLY A 508 16.29 -2.74 11.26
C GLY A 508 16.61 -4.13 10.70
N SER A 509 17.52 -4.17 9.72
CA SER A 509 18.10 -5.39 9.16
C SER A 509 19.35 -5.77 9.94
N SER A 510 19.26 -6.82 10.77
CA SER A 510 20.37 -7.31 11.59
C SER A 510 21.34 -8.21 10.81
N LEU A 511 20.82 -8.91 9.83
CA LEU A 511 21.54 -9.91 9.05
C LEU A 511 21.08 -9.92 7.61
N ARG A 512 22.04 -9.97 6.69
CA ARG A 512 21.83 -10.27 5.28
C ARG A 512 22.73 -11.41 4.86
N ILE A 513 22.14 -12.44 4.23
CA ILE A 513 22.87 -13.53 3.60
C ILE A 513 22.66 -13.38 2.10
N ARG A 514 23.74 -13.46 1.33
CA ARG A 514 23.70 -13.44 -0.12
C ARG A 514 24.27 -14.72 -0.70
N SER A 515 23.64 -15.21 -1.75
CA SER A 515 24.11 -16.39 -2.48
C SER A 515 25.40 -16.11 -3.27
N GLY A 516 26.01 -17.16 -3.80
CA GLY A 516 26.93 -17.02 -4.92
C GLY A 516 26.23 -16.39 -6.14
N ALA A 517 26.99 -15.70 -6.97
CA ALA A 517 26.46 -15.04 -8.15
C ALA A 517 26.08 -16.05 -9.25
N LEU A 518 24.90 -15.85 -9.84
CA LEU A 518 24.39 -16.56 -11.01
C LEU A 518 24.47 -15.64 -12.23
N ASN A 519 24.89 -16.15 -13.38
CA ASN A 519 24.88 -15.36 -14.61
C ASN A 519 23.50 -15.43 -15.26
N VAL A 520 22.90 -14.28 -15.49
CA VAL A 520 21.60 -14.13 -16.15
C VAL A 520 21.73 -13.23 -17.39
N THR A 521 20.84 -13.43 -18.35
CA THR A 521 20.85 -12.70 -19.63
C THR A 521 19.58 -11.83 -19.74
N ALA A 522 19.74 -10.60 -20.23
CA ALA A 522 18.62 -9.69 -20.47
C ALA A 522 17.53 -10.35 -21.32
N GLY A 523 16.27 -10.11 -20.99
CA GLY A 523 15.08 -10.70 -21.61
C GLY A 523 14.70 -12.08 -21.07
N GLN A 524 15.49 -12.68 -20.18
CA GLN A 524 15.06 -13.88 -19.46
C GLN A 524 14.03 -13.54 -18.38
N VAL A 525 13.13 -14.47 -18.12
CA VAL A 525 12.36 -14.49 -16.88
C VAL A 525 13.00 -15.47 -15.93
N ILE A 526 13.33 -15.04 -14.74
CA ILE A 526 13.82 -15.91 -13.67
C ILE A 526 12.68 -16.28 -12.72
N ARG A 527 12.77 -17.49 -12.18
CA ARG A 527 11.90 -17.99 -11.12
C ARG A 527 12.78 -18.47 -9.98
N ILE A 528 12.63 -17.83 -8.83
CA ILE A 528 13.27 -18.20 -7.57
C ILE A 528 12.23 -18.96 -6.76
N GLU A 529 12.53 -20.20 -6.37
CA GLU A 529 11.64 -21.03 -5.57
C GLU A 529 12.36 -21.55 -4.33
N GLY A 530 11.59 -21.86 -3.30
CA GLY A 530 12.07 -22.41 -2.05
C GLY A 530 10.92 -22.60 -1.07
N ARG A 531 11.26 -22.92 0.16
CA ARG A 531 10.30 -23.03 1.26
C ARG A 531 10.85 -22.34 2.51
N VAL A 532 9.98 -21.70 3.25
CA VAL A 532 10.34 -20.96 4.47
C VAL A 532 9.38 -21.34 5.59
N LYS A 533 9.91 -21.55 6.79
CA LYS A 533 9.13 -21.82 7.99
C LYS A 533 9.49 -20.78 9.05
N VAL A 534 8.51 -19.97 9.44
CA VAL A 534 8.67 -19.01 10.53
C VAL A 534 8.30 -19.70 11.82
N GLN A 535 9.29 -19.85 12.74
CA GLN A 535 9.13 -20.60 13.98
C GLN A 535 8.63 -19.72 15.12
N ALA A 536 9.27 -18.57 15.34
CA ALA A 536 8.91 -17.67 16.43
C ALA A 536 9.48 -16.26 16.22
N GLY A 537 9.00 -15.29 16.99
CA GLY A 537 9.63 -13.98 17.17
C GLY A 537 9.29 -12.90 16.16
N CYS A 538 8.69 -13.22 15.02
CA CYS A 538 8.26 -12.21 14.04
C CYS A 538 6.97 -11.52 14.52
N SER A 539 7.02 -10.86 15.68
CA SER A 539 5.85 -10.27 16.34
C SER A 539 5.45 -8.92 15.79
N LYS A 540 6.36 -8.24 15.09
CA LYS A 540 6.08 -6.92 14.51
C LYS A 540 5.67 -7.02 13.05
N PRO A 541 4.80 -6.13 12.56
CA PRO A 541 4.31 -6.17 11.18
C PRO A 541 5.40 -6.11 10.10
N GLN A 542 6.56 -5.56 10.41
CA GLN A 542 7.71 -5.49 9.50
C GLN A 542 8.81 -6.52 9.80
N SER A 543 8.66 -7.32 10.87
CA SER A 543 9.63 -8.35 11.20
C SER A 543 9.39 -9.61 10.36
N GLY A 544 10.47 -10.26 9.95
CA GLY A 544 10.43 -11.49 9.18
C GLY A 544 11.61 -11.67 8.26
N LEU A 545 11.58 -12.71 7.45
CA LEU A 545 12.56 -12.94 6.40
C LEU A 545 12.12 -12.26 5.11
N LEU A 546 12.88 -11.27 4.66
CA LEU A 546 12.73 -10.66 3.35
C LEU A 546 13.64 -11.37 2.35
N VAL A 547 13.04 -11.93 1.30
CA VAL A 547 13.75 -12.58 0.20
C VAL A 547 13.62 -11.75 -1.06
N TYR A 548 14.72 -11.42 -1.69
CA TYR A 548 14.78 -10.63 -2.91
C TYR A 548 16.04 -10.98 -3.71
N GLU A 549 16.15 -10.42 -4.89
CA GLU A 549 17.33 -10.55 -5.74
C GLU A 549 18.08 -9.21 -5.89
N SER A 550 19.35 -9.28 -6.25
CA SER A 550 20.26 -8.12 -6.24
C SER A 550 20.00 -7.07 -7.32
N MET A 551 19.23 -7.38 -8.36
CA MET A 551 19.04 -6.48 -9.51
C MET A 551 18.00 -5.38 -9.20
N GLU A 552 16.84 -5.77 -8.62
CA GLU A 552 15.76 -4.85 -8.25
C GLU A 552 15.78 -4.48 -6.75
N GLY A 553 16.47 -5.28 -5.94
CA GLY A 553 16.65 -5.03 -4.53
C GLY A 553 15.39 -5.28 -3.68
N PRO A 554 15.35 -4.74 -2.47
CA PRO A 554 14.34 -5.08 -1.46
C PRO A 554 12.93 -4.55 -1.77
N ALA A 555 12.77 -3.59 -2.70
CA ALA A 555 11.48 -2.95 -2.98
C ALA A 555 10.43 -3.92 -3.52
N LEU A 556 10.85 -4.97 -4.21
CA LEU A 556 9.99 -6.04 -4.73
C LEU A 556 10.18 -7.37 -3.99
N GLY A 557 10.89 -7.37 -2.85
CA GLY A 557 11.14 -8.55 -2.06
C GLY A 557 9.85 -9.12 -1.45
N GLN A 558 9.84 -10.45 -1.25
CA GLN A 558 8.78 -11.13 -0.52
C GLN A 558 9.13 -11.19 0.97
N LEU A 559 8.31 -10.56 1.82
CA LEU A 559 8.44 -10.60 3.27
C LEU A 559 7.62 -11.77 3.82
N LEU A 560 8.29 -12.72 4.47
CA LEU A 560 7.72 -13.90 5.10
C LEU A 560 7.74 -13.69 6.62
N LYS A 561 6.57 -13.52 7.24
CA LYS A 561 6.46 -13.01 8.61
C LYS A 561 5.54 -13.78 9.56
N ALA A 562 4.62 -14.57 9.06
CA ALA A 562 3.64 -15.20 9.94
C ALA A 562 4.20 -16.43 10.66
N PRO A 563 4.19 -16.50 12.01
CA PRO A 563 4.59 -17.68 12.74
C PRO A 563 3.48 -18.73 12.64
N GLN A 564 3.52 -19.57 11.63
CA GLN A 564 2.55 -20.65 11.44
C GLN A 564 3.11 -22.00 11.80
N ASN A 565 4.42 -22.09 12.07
CA ASN A 565 5.14 -23.35 12.23
C ASN A 565 4.89 -24.36 11.08
N VAL A 566 4.53 -23.84 9.91
CA VAL A 566 4.25 -24.56 8.68
C VAL A 566 5.19 -24.07 7.60
N TRP A 567 5.62 -24.97 6.73
CA TRP A 567 6.39 -24.61 5.55
C TRP A 567 5.53 -23.82 4.54
N LEU A 568 5.92 -22.60 4.27
CA LEU A 568 5.30 -21.73 3.28
C LEU A 568 6.12 -21.78 1.98
N PRO A 569 5.48 -21.91 0.82
CA PRO A 569 6.18 -21.83 -0.45
C PRO A 569 6.67 -20.39 -0.70
N LEU A 570 7.93 -20.29 -1.08
CA LEU A 570 8.54 -19.08 -1.62
C LEU A 570 8.53 -19.21 -3.15
N ARG A 571 8.06 -18.18 -3.84
CA ARG A 571 8.18 -18.08 -5.30
C ARG A 571 8.24 -16.63 -5.73
N ILE A 572 9.26 -16.29 -6.50
CA ILE A 572 9.49 -14.93 -7.03
C ILE A 572 9.74 -15.03 -8.52
N TYR A 573 9.03 -14.23 -9.31
CA TYR A 573 9.26 -14.06 -10.73
C TYR A 573 9.85 -12.68 -11.01
N ARG A 574 10.90 -12.62 -11.85
CA ARG A 574 11.52 -11.36 -12.31
C ARG A 574 11.89 -11.45 -13.78
N VAL A 575 11.79 -10.33 -14.45
CA VAL A 575 12.38 -10.15 -15.77
C VAL A 575 13.79 -9.59 -15.59
N VAL A 576 14.75 -10.18 -16.26
CA VAL A 576 16.13 -9.73 -16.29
C VAL A 576 16.26 -8.58 -17.28
N GLU A 577 16.37 -7.35 -16.81
CA GLU A 577 16.53 -6.17 -17.67
C GLU A 577 17.94 -6.03 -18.24
N ARG A 578 18.95 -6.47 -17.51
CA ARG A 578 20.37 -6.37 -17.87
C ARG A 578 21.07 -7.68 -17.62
N SER A 579 21.89 -8.12 -18.60
CA SER A 579 22.76 -9.28 -18.41
C SER A 579 23.81 -8.99 -17.34
N GLY A 580 24.07 -9.96 -16.47
CA GLY A 580 25.06 -9.80 -15.41
C GLY A 580 24.88 -10.81 -14.27
N PRO A 581 25.61 -10.59 -13.16
CA PRO A 581 25.51 -11.42 -11.98
C PRO A 581 24.22 -11.12 -11.20
N LEU A 582 23.52 -12.20 -10.81
CA LEU A 582 22.35 -12.19 -9.94
C LEU A 582 22.70 -12.89 -8.63
N GLU A 583 22.45 -12.27 -7.52
CA GLU A 583 22.56 -12.87 -6.18
C GLU A 583 21.19 -12.90 -5.52
N ILE A 584 20.91 -13.96 -4.77
CA ILE A 584 19.69 -14.04 -3.94
C ILE A 584 20.03 -13.52 -2.56
N MET A 585 19.17 -12.63 -2.04
CA MET A 585 19.32 -11.99 -0.75
C MET A 585 18.29 -12.54 0.23
N LEU A 586 18.76 -12.98 1.39
CA LEU A 586 17.98 -13.38 2.54
C LEU A 586 18.25 -12.36 3.64
N GLU A 587 17.31 -11.48 3.92
CA GLU A 587 17.49 -10.40 4.89
C GLU A 587 16.54 -10.58 6.07
N MET A 588 17.12 -10.76 7.26
CA MET A 588 16.33 -10.83 8.49
C MET A 588 16.02 -9.42 8.95
N ARG A 589 14.74 -9.07 8.98
CA ARG A 589 14.21 -7.79 9.48
C ARG A 589 13.60 -7.97 10.86
N GLY A 590 13.95 -7.07 11.78
CA GLY A 590 13.52 -7.16 13.16
C GLY A 590 14.02 -8.42 13.85
N GLU A 591 13.22 -8.92 14.78
CA GLU A 591 13.46 -10.17 15.53
C GLU A 591 12.71 -11.33 14.90
N GLY A 592 13.26 -12.54 15.01
CA GLY A 592 12.60 -13.75 14.53
C GLY A 592 13.49 -14.98 14.50
N ASP A 593 12.86 -16.12 14.25
CA ASP A 593 13.48 -17.44 14.09
C ASP A 593 12.87 -18.11 12.86
N VAL A 594 13.66 -18.30 11.82
CA VAL A 594 13.19 -18.74 10.49
C VAL A 594 14.06 -19.86 9.97
N LEU A 595 13.42 -20.84 9.34
CA LEU A 595 14.08 -21.87 8.53
C LEU A 595 13.83 -21.57 7.05
N ILE A 596 14.85 -21.74 6.22
CA ILE A 596 14.74 -21.69 4.76
C ILE A 596 15.40 -22.92 4.15
N ASP A 597 14.80 -23.45 3.08
CA ASP A 597 15.26 -24.67 2.45
C ASP A 597 14.84 -24.75 0.97
N ASP A 598 15.47 -25.67 0.23
CA ASP A 598 15.19 -25.99 -1.16
C ASP A 598 15.21 -24.77 -2.11
N LEU A 599 16.14 -23.84 -1.89
CA LEU A 599 16.23 -22.63 -2.73
C LEU A 599 16.81 -22.98 -4.10
N THR A 600 16.03 -22.73 -5.14
CA THR A 600 16.39 -22.97 -6.54
C THR A 600 16.15 -21.73 -7.39
N VAL A 601 16.88 -21.61 -8.48
CA VAL A 601 16.69 -20.55 -9.48
C VAL A 601 16.63 -21.18 -10.86
N ALA A 602 15.57 -20.89 -11.58
CA ALA A 602 15.42 -21.31 -12.97
C ALA A 602 15.20 -20.11 -13.89
N ALA A 603 15.67 -20.18 -15.10
CA ALA A 603 15.49 -19.16 -16.12
C ALA A 603 14.76 -19.73 -17.33
N ALA A 604 13.92 -18.91 -17.96
CA ALA A 604 13.28 -19.21 -19.23
C ALA A 604 13.47 -18.05 -20.20
N ASN A 605 13.77 -18.39 -21.45
CA ASN A 605 13.82 -17.43 -22.55
C ASN A 605 12.45 -17.31 -23.18
N PHE A 606 11.93 -16.11 -23.25
CA PHE A 606 10.68 -15.82 -23.92
C PHE A 606 10.97 -15.21 -25.29
N ALA A 607 10.62 -15.92 -26.35
CA ALA A 607 10.56 -15.30 -27.67
C ALA A 607 9.49 -14.19 -27.64
N PRO A 608 9.72 -13.03 -28.27
CA PRO A 608 8.68 -12.01 -28.44
C PRO A 608 7.42 -12.68 -29.04
N LEU A 609 6.23 -12.24 -28.59
CA LEU A 609 5.00 -12.66 -29.27
C LEU A 609 5.07 -12.19 -30.72
N ASP A 610 4.72 -13.07 -31.66
CA ASP A 610 4.46 -12.65 -33.02
C ASP A 610 3.32 -11.61 -32.98
N PRO A 611 3.55 -10.37 -33.42
CA PRO A 611 2.53 -9.32 -33.37
C PRO A 611 1.24 -9.71 -34.14
N SER A 612 1.31 -10.65 -35.08
CA SER A 612 0.17 -11.16 -35.82
C SER A 612 -0.77 -12.06 -35.00
N GLY A 613 -0.34 -12.53 -33.83
CA GLY A 613 -1.14 -13.34 -32.90
C GLY A 613 -1.88 -12.54 -31.82
N ILE A 614 -1.69 -11.24 -31.76
CA ILE A 614 -2.41 -10.35 -30.81
C ILE A 614 -3.67 -9.84 -31.55
N PRO A 615 -4.89 -10.17 -31.10
CA PRO A 615 -6.08 -9.55 -31.66
C PRO A 615 -5.96 -8.02 -31.42
N THR A 616 -5.87 -7.27 -32.50
CA THR A 616 -6.02 -5.80 -32.48
C THR A 616 -7.26 -5.46 -31.68
N ALA A 617 -7.12 -4.50 -30.78
CA ALA A 617 -8.14 -4.00 -29.88
C ALA A 617 -9.54 -4.12 -30.47
N VAL A 618 -10.46 -4.64 -29.66
CA VAL A 618 -11.89 -4.70 -29.96
C VAL A 618 -12.30 -3.40 -30.62
N GLN A 619 -12.56 -3.45 -31.92
CA GLN A 619 -13.28 -2.37 -32.60
C GLN A 619 -14.51 -2.09 -31.76
N THR A 620 -14.63 -0.86 -31.34
CA THR A 620 -15.82 -0.34 -30.70
C THR A 620 -17.04 -0.85 -31.45
N VAL A 621 -17.75 -1.79 -30.81
CA VAL A 621 -19.06 -2.22 -31.32
C VAL A 621 -19.94 -0.98 -31.27
N PRO A 622 -20.59 -0.61 -32.41
CA PRO A 622 -21.37 0.60 -32.54
C PRO A 622 -22.55 0.66 -31.55
#